data_66eb6bb84b74722cf6dc2c7e74c8e738
#
_entry.id   66eb6bb84b74722cf6dc2c7e74c8e738
#
_cell.length_a   1.000
_cell.length_b   1.000
_cell.length_c   1.000
_cell.angle_alpha   90.00
_cell.angle_beta   90.00
_cell.angle_gamma   90.00
#
_symmetry.space_group_name_H-M   'P 1'
#
loop_
_entity.id
_entity.type
_entity.pdbx_description
1 polymer ?
#
loop_
_entity_poly.entity_id
_entity_poly.type
_entity_poly.pdbx_seq_one_letter_code
_entity_poly.pdbx_strand_id
1 'polypeptide(L)'
;TALMHKDYKDLLKGVKGLSEETTTGVLALKKMEEQGQLLVPAINVNDSVTKSKFDNLYGCRESLVDGIKRATDVMMSGKTAIVAGFGDVGKGSAASLRQSGARVMVTEADPICALQAAMEGYEVVLMDDAIGNADIVVTATGNKDIVNADHMRKMKDRAILCNIGHFDNEIQVDSLKNYKWTEIKPQVHEIEFPDKKRIILLAEGRLVNLGCATGHPSFVMSASFTNQVIAQIELWNNSEKYQKKVYVLPKHLDEKVATLHLGKVGAKLTKLSKDQADY
;
A
#
# COMPACT_ATOMS: atom_id res chain seq x y z
N THR A 1 -4.64 -18.85 -2.97
CA THR A 1 -4.19 -19.30 -4.33
C THR A 1 -3.14 -20.42 -4.20
N ALA A 2 -2.02 -20.19 -3.53
CA ALA A 2 -0.96 -21.23 -3.40
C ALA A 2 -1.48 -22.56 -2.82
N LEU A 3 -2.32 -22.51 -1.80
CA LEU A 3 -2.93 -23.68 -1.18
C LEU A 3 -3.77 -24.49 -2.18
N MET A 4 -4.58 -23.82 -3.00
CA MET A 4 -5.38 -24.47 -4.06
C MET A 4 -4.50 -25.20 -5.07
N HIS A 5 -3.37 -24.62 -5.46
CA HIS A 5 -2.44 -25.25 -6.39
C HIS A 5 -1.67 -26.44 -5.78
N LYS A 6 -1.47 -26.42 -4.47
CA LYS A 6 -0.71 -27.43 -3.75
C LYS A 6 -1.58 -28.61 -3.28
N ASP A 7 -2.60 -28.30 -2.49
CA ASP A 7 -3.35 -29.25 -1.70
C ASP A 7 -4.75 -29.53 -2.27
N TYR A 8 -5.28 -28.63 -3.09
CA TYR A 8 -6.66 -28.69 -3.63
C TYR A 8 -6.70 -28.60 -5.16
N LYS A 9 -5.78 -29.29 -5.84
CA LYS A 9 -5.65 -29.25 -7.32
C LYS A 9 -6.94 -29.62 -8.05
N ASP A 10 -7.74 -30.50 -7.46
CA ASP A 10 -9.01 -30.93 -8.05
C ASP A 10 -10.04 -29.78 -8.14
N LEU A 11 -9.98 -28.80 -7.23
CA LEU A 11 -10.83 -27.63 -7.30
C LEU A 11 -10.50 -26.72 -8.48
N LEU A 12 -9.29 -26.83 -9.03
CA LEU A 12 -8.89 -26.07 -10.22
C LEU A 12 -9.35 -26.69 -11.53
N LYS A 13 -9.89 -27.91 -11.50
CA LYS A 13 -10.50 -28.52 -12.69
C LYS A 13 -11.71 -27.72 -13.08
N GLY A 14 -11.68 -27.13 -14.29
CA GLY A 14 -12.74 -26.25 -14.81
C GLY A 14 -12.59 -24.75 -14.45
N VAL A 15 -11.63 -24.38 -13.61
CA VAL A 15 -11.28 -22.96 -13.39
C VAL A 15 -10.54 -22.44 -14.60
N LYS A 16 -11.07 -21.40 -15.24
CA LYS A 16 -10.50 -20.82 -16.46
C LYS A 16 -9.35 -19.86 -16.19
N GLY A 17 -9.21 -19.37 -14.96
CA GLY A 17 -8.12 -18.51 -14.54
C GLY A 17 -8.40 -17.82 -13.21
N LEU A 18 -7.44 -17.05 -12.76
CA LEU A 18 -7.45 -16.30 -11.49
C LEU A 18 -7.22 -14.82 -11.75
N SER A 19 -7.72 -13.95 -10.90
CA SER A 19 -7.29 -12.56 -10.81
C SER A 19 -6.72 -12.28 -9.43
N GLU A 20 -5.63 -11.53 -9.37
CA GLU A 20 -4.93 -11.21 -8.12
C GLU A 20 -4.80 -9.70 -7.94
N GLU A 21 -5.18 -9.21 -6.77
CA GLU A 21 -5.26 -7.78 -6.48
C GLU A 21 -4.03 -7.23 -5.76
N THR A 22 -3.26 -8.07 -5.07
CA THR A 22 -2.22 -7.57 -4.17
C THR A 22 -0.81 -7.96 -4.60
N THR A 23 0.17 -7.13 -4.22
CA THR A 23 1.59 -7.37 -4.51
C THR A 23 2.07 -8.73 -4.02
N THR A 24 1.70 -9.15 -2.80
CA THR A 24 2.12 -10.45 -2.25
C THR A 24 1.59 -11.62 -3.06
N GLY A 25 0.31 -11.55 -3.43
CA GLY A 25 -0.31 -12.58 -4.25
C GLY A 25 0.32 -12.66 -5.63
N VAL A 26 0.60 -11.52 -6.25
CA VAL A 26 1.29 -11.46 -7.56
C VAL A 26 2.69 -12.05 -7.48
N LEU A 27 3.48 -11.72 -6.45
CA LEU A 27 4.81 -12.28 -6.26
C LEU A 27 4.76 -13.81 -6.07
N ALA A 28 3.77 -14.30 -5.30
CA ALA A 28 3.55 -15.73 -5.14
C ALA A 28 3.19 -16.41 -6.47
N LEU A 29 2.31 -15.81 -7.28
CA LEU A 29 1.92 -16.33 -8.59
C LEU A 29 3.10 -16.34 -9.57
N LYS A 30 3.91 -15.29 -9.64
CA LYS A 30 5.11 -15.23 -10.47
C LYS A 30 6.13 -16.31 -10.08
N LYS A 31 6.36 -16.50 -8.78
CA LYS A 31 7.22 -17.59 -8.29
C LYS A 31 6.68 -18.97 -8.67
N MET A 32 5.36 -19.17 -8.61
CA MET A 32 4.73 -20.41 -9.04
C MET A 32 4.84 -20.63 -10.55
N GLU A 33 4.76 -19.57 -11.36
CA GLU A 33 4.99 -19.61 -12.81
C GLU A 33 6.43 -20.04 -13.10
N GLU A 34 7.43 -19.38 -12.49
CA GLU A 34 8.85 -19.70 -12.64
C GLU A 34 9.16 -21.17 -12.27
N GLN A 35 8.47 -21.71 -11.28
CA GLN A 35 8.62 -23.10 -10.82
C GLN A 35 7.77 -24.10 -11.62
N GLY A 36 7.01 -23.67 -12.63
CA GLY A 36 6.10 -24.53 -13.38
C GLY A 36 4.93 -25.09 -12.56
N GLN A 37 4.60 -24.46 -11.45
CA GLN A 37 3.56 -24.90 -10.50
C GLN A 37 2.21 -24.20 -10.71
N LEU A 38 2.15 -23.20 -11.59
CA LEU A 38 0.91 -22.50 -11.90
C LEU A 38 0.01 -23.36 -12.79
N LEU A 39 -1.15 -23.74 -12.31
CA LEU A 39 -2.04 -24.70 -12.99
C LEU A 39 -3.08 -24.07 -13.88
N VAL A 40 -3.36 -22.78 -13.70
CA VAL A 40 -4.33 -21.99 -14.48
C VAL A 40 -3.75 -20.61 -14.81
N PRO A 41 -4.22 -19.91 -15.85
CA PRO A 41 -3.82 -18.53 -16.12
C PRO A 41 -4.13 -17.60 -14.93
N ALA A 42 -3.33 -16.56 -14.75
CA ALA A 42 -3.59 -15.55 -13.74
C ALA A 42 -3.48 -14.13 -14.34
N ILE A 43 -4.43 -13.26 -14.06
CA ILE A 43 -4.35 -11.84 -14.37
C ILE A 43 -3.93 -11.08 -13.11
N ASN A 44 -2.80 -10.42 -13.19
CA ASN A 44 -2.29 -9.50 -12.21
C ASN A 44 -3.03 -8.17 -12.34
N VAL A 45 -4.06 -7.98 -11.54
CA VAL A 45 -4.83 -6.73 -11.46
C VAL A 45 -4.09 -5.67 -10.66
N ASN A 46 -3.21 -6.08 -9.72
CA ASN A 46 -2.43 -5.14 -8.91
C ASN A 46 -1.66 -4.12 -9.75
N ASP A 47 -1.13 -4.55 -10.90
CA ASP A 47 -0.30 -3.71 -11.76
C ASP A 47 -1.11 -2.98 -12.86
N SER A 48 -2.45 -3.14 -12.89
CA SER A 48 -3.32 -2.28 -13.69
C SER A 48 -3.18 -0.84 -13.22
N VAL A 49 -3.12 0.12 -14.14
CA VAL A 49 -2.90 1.54 -13.80
C VAL A 49 -4.05 2.08 -12.95
N THR A 50 -5.31 1.73 -13.29
CA THR A 50 -6.49 2.14 -12.51
C THR A 50 -6.62 1.43 -11.17
N LYS A 51 -5.75 0.45 -10.86
CA LYS A 51 -5.58 -0.11 -9.52
C LYS A 51 -4.37 0.51 -8.81
N SER A 52 -3.16 0.31 -9.32
CA SER A 52 -1.92 0.70 -8.62
C SER A 52 -1.79 2.21 -8.41
N LYS A 53 -2.17 3.02 -9.39
CA LYS A 53 -2.11 4.49 -9.32
C LYS A 53 -3.34 5.12 -8.67
N PHE A 54 -4.33 4.33 -8.30
CA PHE A 54 -5.56 4.76 -7.63
C PHE A 54 -5.65 4.24 -6.20
N ASP A 55 -5.75 2.94 -6.02
CA ASP A 55 -5.82 2.28 -4.72
C ASP A 55 -4.59 2.61 -3.86
N ASN A 56 -3.39 2.29 -4.34
CA ASN A 56 -2.17 2.47 -3.56
C ASN A 56 -1.85 3.97 -3.34
N LEU A 57 -2.15 4.83 -4.29
CA LEU A 57 -1.86 6.27 -4.21
C LEU A 57 -2.99 7.03 -3.50
N TYR A 58 -4.16 7.08 -4.10
CA TYR A 58 -5.29 7.87 -3.58
C TYR A 58 -5.92 7.21 -2.35
N GLY A 59 -6.00 5.88 -2.33
CA GLY A 59 -6.49 5.15 -1.18
C GLY A 59 -5.66 5.40 0.08
N CYS A 60 -4.33 5.32 -0.03
CA CYS A 60 -3.44 5.64 1.10
C CYS A 60 -3.45 7.12 1.46
N ARG A 61 -3.63 8.02 0.48
CA ARG A 61 -3.79 9.46 0.73
C ARG A 61 -4.98 9.76 1.63
N GLU A 62 -6.11 9.08 1.44
CA GLU A 62 -7.29 9.25 2.28
C GLU A 62 -7.16 8.49 3.61
N SER A 63 -6.73 7.24 3.57
CA SER A 63 -6.87 6.31 4.70
C SER A 63 -5.75 6.38 5.73
N LEU A 64 -4.54 6.88 5.40
CA LEU A 64 -3.45 6.98 6.38
C LEU A 64 -3.80 7.94 7.50
N VAL A 65 -4.09 9.19 7.16
CA VAL A 65 -4.37 10.24 8.16
C VAL A 65 -5.67 9.94 8.89
N ASP A 66 -6.66 9.33 8.22
CA ASP A 66 -7.88 8.84 8.86
C ASP A 66 -7.55 7.81 9.96
N GLY A 67 -6.69 6.83 9.65
CA GLY A 67 -6.26 5.82 10.62
C GLY A 67 -5.54 6.43 11.82
N ILE A 68 -4.58 7.32 11.58
CA ILE A 68 -3.83 7.99 12.66
C ILE A 68 -4.75 8.85 13.52
N LYS A 69 -5.65 9.64 12.93
CA LYS A 69 -6.57 10.52 13.66
C LYS A 69 -7.57 9.73 14.50
N ARG A 70 -8.19 8.70 13.94
CA ARG A 70 -9.09 7.82 14.71
C ARG A 70 -8.39 7.11 15.85
N ALA A 71 -7.12 6.73 15.65
CA ALA A 71 -6.32 6.09 16.68
C ALA A 71 -5.96 7.04 17.83
N THR A 72 -5.58 8.28 17.54
CA THR A 72 -4.83 9.11 18.50
C THR A 72 -5.45 10.48 18.77
N ASP A 73 -6.37 10.96 17.94
CA ASP A 73 -6.89 12.33 18.01
C ASP A 73 -5.82 13.44 17.87
N VAL A 74 -4.62 13.09 17.37
CA VAL A 74 -3.50 14.00 17.30
C VAL A 74 -3.70 15.07 16.23
N MET A 75 -3.28 16.30 16.54
CA MET A 75 -3.19 17.38 15.56
C MET A 75 -1.96 17.13 14.67
N MET A 76 -2.17 17.01 13.35
CA MET A 76 -1.08 16.80 12.38
C MET A 76 -0.27 18.06 12.12
N SER A 77 -0.92 19.21 12.16
CA SER A 77 -0.28 20.48 11.83
C SER A 77 0.91 20.77 12.76
N GLY A 78 2.05 21.13 12.16
CA GLY A 78 3.29 21.41 12.86
C GLY A 78 4.09 20.18 13.31
N LYS A 79 3.55 18.95 13.17
CA LYS A 79 4.29 17.71 13.47
C LYS A 79 5.37 17.46 12.42
N THR A 80 6.46 16.85 12.85
CA THR A 80 7.49 16.30 11.96
C THR A 80 7.17 14.83 11.70
N ALA A 81 6.98 14.45 10.44
CA ALA A 81 6.64 13.09 10.05
C ALA A 81 7.72 12.51 9.12
N ILE A 82 8.07 11.25 9.32
CA ILE A 82 8.89 10.46 8.39
C ILE A 82 7.96 9.47 7.68
N VAL A 83 8.06 9.42 6.35
CA VAL A 83 7.49 8.37 5.53
C VAL A 83 8.62 7.55 4.94
N ALA A 84 8.72 6.29 5.35
CA ALA A 84 9.70 5.36 4.80
C ALA A 84 9.13 4.69 3.55
N GLY A 85 9.74 4.97 2.41
CA GLY A 85 9.29 4.56 1.07
C GLY A 85 8.56 5.66 0.31
N PHE A 86 8.86 5.80 -1.00
CA PHE A 86 8.23 6.78 -1.89
C PHE A 86 7.71 6.12 -3.19
N GLY A 87 7.27 4.86 -3.11
CA GLY A 87 6.40 4.22 -4.08
C GLY A 87 5.00 4.82 -4.06
N ASP A 88 4.01 4.21 -4.72
CA ASP A 88 2.65 4.76 -4.78
C ASP A 88 2.02 4.95 -3.38
N VAL A 89 2.20 3.99 -2.48
CA VAL A 89 1.74 4.08 -1.08
C VAL A 89 2.43 5.23 -0.35
N GLY A 90 3.75 5.33 -0.46
CA GLY A 90 4.53 6.39 0.19
C GLY A 90 4.19 7.78 -0.34
N LYS A 91 4.01 7.93 -1.67
CA LYS A 91 3.58 9.19 -2.30
C LYS A 91 2.22 9.66 -1.78
N GLY A 92 1.24 8.75 -1.73
CA GLY A 92 -0.08 9.06 -1.17
C GLY A 92 0.03 9.47 0.30
N SER A 93 0.78 8.72 1.08
CA SER A 93 0.99 8.93 2.52
C SER A 93 1.68 10.27 2.82
N ALA A 94 2.78 10.57 2.12
CA ALA A 94 3.51 11.82 2.27
C ALA A 94 2.66 13.04 1.91
N ALA A 95 1.91 12.95 0.78
CA ALA A 95 0.99 14.00 0.36
C ALA A 95 -0.10 14.26 1.40
N SER A 96 -0.69 13.21 1.96
CA SER A 96 -1.74 13.29 2.99
C SER A 96 -1.25 14.00 4.26
N LEU A 97 -0.09 13.62 4.77
CA LEU A 97 0.52 14.24 5.95
C LEU A 97 0.86 15.71 5.69
N ARG A 98 1.46 16.04 4.51
CA ARG A 98 1.79 17.40 4.13
C ARG A 98 0.53 18.28 3.99
N GLN A 99 -0.52 17.78 3.34
CA GLN A 99 -1.80 18.47 3.22
C GLN A 99 -2.47 18.74 4.58
N SER A 100 -2.22 17.87 5.56
CA SER A 100 -2.68 18.06 6.94
C SER A 100 -1.81 19.00 7.76
N GLY A 101 -0.77 19.59 7.16
CA GLY A 101 0.10 20.60 7.79
C GLY A 101 1.32 20.01 8.50
N ALA A 102 1.64 18.73 8.32
CA ALA A 102 2.88 18.15 8.83
C ALA A 102 4.09 18.54 7.96
N ARG A 103 5.25 18.63 8.60
CA ARG A 103 6.56 18.72 7.92
C ARG A 103 6.99 17.29 7.63
N VAL A 104 7.06 16.93 6.34
CA VAL A 104 7.28 15.54 5.93
C VAL A 104 8.68 15.37 5.38
N MET A 105 9.41 14.40 5.93
CA MET A 105 10.66 13.84 5.42
C MET A 105 10.39 12.46 4.84
N VAL A 106 11.20 12.05 3.87
CA VAL A 106 11.09 10.76 3.19
C VAL A 106 12.40 9.99 3.33
N THR A 107 12.33 8.69 3.58
CA THR A 107 13.47 7.80 3.42
C THR A 107 13.21 6.86 2.26
N GLU A 108 14.20 6.65 1.38
CA GLU A 108 14.03 5.85 0.17
C GLU A 108 15.35 5.20 -0.26
N ALA A 109 15.26 3.97 -0.74
CA ALA A 109 16.41 3.21 -1.24
C ALA A 109 16.52 3.24 -2.77
N ASP A 110 15.40 3.40 -3.48
CA ASP A 110 15.37 3.54 -4.93
C ASP A 110 15.75 4.96 -5.33
N PRO A 111 16.82 5.15 -6.13
CA PRO A 111 17.31 6.48 -6.49
C PRO A 111 16.31 7.28 -7.35
N ILE A 112 15.45 6.61 -8.12
CA ILE A 112 14.43 7.28 -8.95
C ILE A 112 13.33 7.81 -8.03
N CYS A 113 12.83 6.99 -7.11
CA CYS A 113 11.81 7.41 -6.14
C CYS A 113 12.35 8.49 -5.19
N ALA A 114 13.62 8.40 -4.76
CA ALA A 114 14.27 9.42 -3.95
C ALA A 114 14.35 10.76 -4.69
N LEU A 115 14.76 10.74 -5.97
CA LEU A 115 14.81 11.95 -6.81
C LEU A 115 13.40 12.54 -7.02
N GLN A 116 12.38 11.71 -7.23
CA GLN A 116 10.99 12.17 -7.32
C GLN A 116 10.54 12.85 -6.03
N ALA A 117 10.86 12.28 -4.86
CA ALA A 117 10.53 12.89 -3.57
C ALA A 117 11.17 14.27 -3.42
N ALA A 118 12.46 14.40 -3.78
CA ALA A 118 13.19 15.67 -3.75
C ALA A 118 12.58 16.70 -4.72
N MET A 119 12.20 16.29 -5.94
CA MET A 119 11.56 17.15 -6.93
C MET A 119 10.15 17.60 -6.50
N GLU A 120 9.45 16.81 -5.68
CA GLU A 120 8.17 17.20 -5.07
C GLU A 120 8.35 18.07 -3.82
N GLY A 121 9.58 18.40 -3.44
CA GLY A 121 9.91 19.30 -2.32
C GLY A 121 9.88 18.63 -0.95
N TYR A 122 10.06 17.31 -0.90
CA TYR A 122 10.33 16.60 0.35
C TYR A 122 11.83 16.57 0.65
N GLU A 123 12.18 16.67 1.91
CA GLU A 123 13.52 16.38 2.37
C GLU A 123 13.73 14.86 2.36
N VAL A 124 14.73 14.38 1.63
CA VAL A 124 15.08 12.95 1.57
C VAL A 124 16.26 12.72 2.52
N VAL A 125 16.05 11.86 3.52
CA VAL A 125 16.94 11.69 4.66
C VAL A 125 17.26 10.23 4.93
N LEU A 126 18.29 9.96 5.75
CA LEU A 126 18.48 8.64 6.32
C LEU A 126 17.62 8.48 7.59
N MET A 127 17.08 7.29 7.80
CA MET A 127 16.25 7.00 8.99
C MET A 127 17.02 7.27 10.27
N ASP A 128 18.28 6.82 10.37
CA ASP A 128 19.13 7.00 11.53
C ASP A 128 19.34 8.46 11.93
N ASP A 129 19.39 9.36 10.96
CA ASP A 129 19.64 10.79 11.21
C ASP A 129 18.37 11.54 11.63
N ALA A 130 17.22 11.08 11.16
CA ALA A 130 15.97 11.82 11.29
C ALA A 130 15.02 11.31 12.39
N ILE A 131 15.09 10.01 12.73
CA ILE A 131 14.09 9.35 13.57
C ILE A 131 13.96 9.95 14.97
N GLY A 132 15.06 10.46 15.53
CA GLY A 132 15.06 11.12 16.84
C GLY A 132 14.29 12.45 16.89
N ASN A 133 14.00 13.05 15.71
CA ASN A 133 13.28 14.31 15.59
C ASN A 133 11.83 14.14 15.12
N ALA A 134 11.41 12.91 14.79
CA ALA A 134 10.07 12.64 14.27
C ALA A 134 9.03 12.52 15.38
N ASP A 135 7.87 13.12 15.15
CA ASP A 135 6.67 12.94 15.97
C ASP A 135 5.82 11.78 15.46
N ILE A 136 5.88 11.51 14.15
CA ILE A 136 5.13 10.45 13.46
C ILE A 136 6.09 9.72 12.51
N VAL A 137 6.12 8.40 12.58
CA VAL A 137 6.88 7.54 11.67
C VAL A 137 5.92 6.56 11.01
N VAL A 138 5.94 6.55 9.67
CA VAL A 138 5.08 5.70 8.83
C VAL A 138 5.96 4.85 7.92
N THR A 139 5.79 3.53 7.95
CA THR A 139 6.45 2.63 7.01
C THR A 139 5.53 2.29 5.83
N ALA A 140 6.08 2.30 4.61
CA ALA A 140 5.36 2.14 3.35
C ALA A 140 6.25 1.52 2.24
N THR A 141 7.17 0.63 2.61
CA THR A 141 8.23 0.14 1.70
C THR A 141 7.93 -1.21 1.06
N GLY A 142 7.08 -2.03 1.69
CA GLY A 142 6.92 -3.44 1.31
C GLY A 142 8.17 -4.31 1.59
N ASN A 143 9.08 -3.84 2.45
CA ASN A 143 10.29 -4.55 2.87
C ASN A 143 10.18 -4.91 4.36
N LYS A 144 11.22 -5.43 4.97
CA LYS A 144 11.25 -5.85 6.38
C LYS A 144 12.21 -5.01 7.20
N ASP A 145 11.96 -4.93 8.53
CA ASP A 145 12.86 -4.33 9.53
C ASP A 145 13.29 -2.89 9.20
N ILE A 146 12.41 -2.14 8.56
CA ILE A 146 12.67 -0.73 8.19
C ILE A 146 12.79 0.14 9.43
N VAL A 147 11.95 -0.09 10.43
CA VAL A 147 12.09 0.49 11.77
C VAL A 147 12.46 -0.64 12.72
N ASN A 148 13.73 -0.67 13.11
CA ASN A 148 14.31 -1.67 14.01
C ASN A 148 14.28 -1.21 15.47
N ALA A 149 14.78 -2.07 16.38
CA ALA A 149 14.83 -1.80 17.82
C ALA A 149 15.62 -0.53 18.18
N ASP A 150 16.73 -0.27 17.49
CA ASP A 150 17.58 0.91 17.76
C ASP A 150 16.90 2.20 17.31
N HIS A 151 16.23 2.16 16.16
CA HIS A 151 15.38 3.25 15.69
C HIS A 151 14.30 3.58 16.72
N MET A 152 13.56 2.59 17.22
CA MET A 152 12.50 2.80 18.20
C MET A 152 13.01 3.39 19.51
N ARG A 153 14.22 2.98 19.97
CA ARG A 153 14.86 3.58 21.15
C ARG A 153 15.26 5.04 20.95
N LYS A 154 15.57 5.46 19.71
CA LYS A 154 15.93 6.85 19.37
C LYS A 154 14.71 7.76 19.20
N MET A 155 13.51 7.22 18.97
CA MET A 155 12.28 8.01 18.77
C MET A 155 12.02 8.96 19.94
N LYS A 156 11.31 10.05 19.68
CA LYS A 156 10.81 10.94 20.75
C LYS A 156 9.88 10.21 21.72
N ASP A 157 9.82 10.69 22.95
CA ASP A 157 8.77 10.23 23.89
C ASP A 157 7.39 10.48 23.27
N ARG A 158 6.55 9.44 23.29
CA ARG A 158 5.20 9.39 22.69
C ARG A 158 5.13 9.69 21.19
N ALA A 159 6.23 9.48 20.46
CA ALA A 159 6.15 9.49 19.02
C ALA A 159 5.24 8.34 18.52
N ILE A 160 4.50 8.61 17.46
CA ILE A 160 3.57 7.66 16.85
C ILE A 160 4.30 6.85 15.79
N LEU A 161 4.20 5.53 15.87
CA LEU A 161 4.77 4.59 14.93
C LEU A 161 3.64 3.76 14.30
N CYS A 162 3.56 3.74 12.98
CA CYS A 162 2.57 2.94 12.26
C CYS A 162 3.08 2.46 10.90
N ASN A 163 2.43 1.44 10.39
CA ASN A 163 2.68 0.85 9.08
C ASN A 163 1.44 1.01 8.19
N ILE A 164 1.65 1.36 6.93
CA ILE A 164 0.63 1.31 5.87
C ILE A 164 1.14 0.54 4.65
N GLY A 165 2.38 0.05 4.72
CA GLY A 165 2.95 -0.85 3.73
C GLY A 165 2.31 -2.23 3.81
N HIS A 166 2.68 -3.09 2.87
CA HIS A 166 1.98 -4.35 2.66
C HIS A 166 2.22 -5.39 3.76
N PHE A 167 3.39 -5.38 4.38
CA PHE A 167 3.80 -6.40 5.37
C PHE A 167 3.81 -5.85 6.78
N ASP A 168 3.39 -6.65 7.74
CA ASP A 168 3.41 -6.36 9.17
C ASP A 168 4.81 -6.47 9.80
N ASN A 169 5.81 -6.87 9.03
CA ASN A 169 7.20 -7.01 9.45
C ASN A 169 8.09 -5.80 9.05
N GLU A 170 7.52 -4.73 8.53
CA GLU A 170 8.27 -3.48 8.27
C GLU A 170 8.76 -2.83 9.55
N ILE A 171 8.01 -2.98 10.64
CA ILE A 171 8.40 -2.60 11.99
C ILE A 171 8.81 -3.85 12.75
N GLN A 172 9.99 -3.82 13.37
CA GLN A 172 10.51 -4.95 14.13
C GLN A 172 9.80 -5.11 15.49
N VAL A 173 8.48 -5.36 15.43
CA VAL A 173 7.61 -5.44 16.62
C VAL A 173 8.05 -6.54 17.58
N ASP A 174 8.60 -7.63 17.06
CA ASP A 174 9.11 -8.74 17.88
C ASP A 174 10.17 -8.29 18.91
N SER A 175 10.94 -7.25 18.60
CA SER A 175 11.92 -6.68 19.51
C SER A 175 11.31 -5.97 20.72
N LEU A 176 10.01 -5.68 20.66
CA LEU A 176 9.28 -4.99 21.73
C LEU A 176 8.59 -5.95 22.72
N LYS A 177 8.62 -7.27 22.49
CA LYS A 177 7.90 -8.26 23.31
C LYS A 177 8.22 -8.24 24.79
N ASN A 178 9.44 -7.85 25.15
CA ASN A 178 9.91 -7.82 26.54
C ASN A 178 9.70 -6.47 27.23
N TYR A 179 9.15 -5.47 26.54
CA TYR A 179 8.81 -4.18 27.12
C TYR A 179 7.39 -4.18 27.68
N LYS A 180 7.07 -3.16 28.46
CA LYS A 180 5.72 -3.00 29.02
C LYS A 180 4.79 -2.43 27.95
N TRP A 181 3.76 -3.19 27.61
CA TRP A 181 2.69 -2.78 26.71
C TRP A 181 1.48 -2.33 27.53
N THR A 182 0.93 -1.17 27.19
CA THR A 182 -0.31 -0.66 27.76
C THR A 182 -1.28 -0.37 26.61
N GLU A 183 -2.36 -1.11 26.53
CA GLU A 183 -3.42 -0.82 25.56
C GLU A 183 -4.20 0.43 26.02
N ILE A 184 -4.11 1.51 25.24
CA ILE A 184 -4.82 2.77 25.49
C ILE A 184 -6.26 2.66 25.03
N LYS A 185 -6.46 2.05 23.87
CA LYS A 185 -7.72 1.64 23.29
C LYS A 185 -7.45 0.58 22.22
N PRO A 186 -8.46 -0.12 21.68
CA PRO A 186 -8.25 -1.15 20.68
C PRO A 186 -7.33 -0.68 19.54
N GLN A 187 -6.29 -1.46 19.25
CA GLN A 187 -5.27 -1.20 18.21
C GLN A 187 -4.33 -0.02 18.51
N VAL A 188 -4.32 0.53 19.71
CA VAL A 188 -3.42 1.63 20.12
C VAL A 188 -2.69 1.23 21.39
N HIS A 189 -1.38 1.02 21.28
CA HIS A 189 -0.54 0.57 22.36
C HIS A 189 0.56 1.58 22.71
N GLU A 190 0.71 1.89 23.98
CA GLU A 190 1.88 2.59 24.50
C GLU A 190 2.92 1.54 24.93
N ILE A 191 4.13 1.66 24.43
CA ILE A 191 5.26 0.78 24.73
C ILE A 191 6.26 1.55 25.58
N GLU A 192 6.46 1.13 26.85
CA GLU A 192 7.39 1.78 27.77
C GLU A 192 8.76 1.09 27.74
N PHE A 193 9.81 1.86 27.46
CA PHE A 193 11.19 1.43 27.49
C PHE A 193 11.76 1.50 28.93
N PRO A 194 12.92 0.86 29.21
CA PRO A 194 13.53 0.87 30.54
C PRO A 194 13.87 2.25 31.10
N ASP A 195 14.19 3.21 30.24
CA ASP A 195 14.48 4.62 30.56
C ASP A 195 13.21 5.47 30.77
N LYS A 196 12.05 4.84 30.82
CA LYS A 196 10.71 5.45 30.95
C LYS A 196 10.22 6.22 29.75
N LYS A 197 10.97 6.29 28.67
CA LYS A 197 10.50 6.78 27.40
C LYS A 197 9.43 5.83 26.84
N ARG A 198 8.48 6.36 26.11
CA ARG A 198 7.36 5.63 25.53
C ARG A 198 7.19 5.95 24.05
N ILE A 199 6.73 5.01 23.30
CA ILE A 199 6.24 5.21 21.93
C ILE A 199 4.80 4.74 21.82
N ILE A 200 4.07 5.26 20.85
CA ILE A 200 2.69 4.84 20.53
C ILE A 200 2.72 4.02 19.26
N LEU A 201 2.49 2.73 19.39
CA LEU A 201 2.42 1.79 18.27
C LEU A 201 0.96 1.59 17.86
N LEU A 202 0.65 1.83 16.57
CA LEU A 202 -0.69 1.65 16.02
C LEU A 202 -0.82 0.29 15.32
N ALA A 203 -2.00 -0.32 15.48
CA ALA A 203 -2.38 -1.60 14.87
C ALA A 203 -1.35 -2.73 15.09
N GLU A 204 -0.53 -2.65 16.15
CA GLU A 204 0.55 -3.61 16.45
C GLU A 204 1.53 -3.81 15.27
N GLY A 205 1.76 -2.76 14.47
CA GLY A 205 2.62 -2.81 13.28
C GLY A 205 1.92 -3.33 12.01
N ARG A 206 0.66 -3.77 12.10
CA ARG A 206 -0.17 -4.10 10.94
C ARG A 206 -0.64 -2.82 10.23
N LEU A 207 -1.36 -2.96 9.11
CA LEU A 207 -1.85 -1.82 8.33
C LEU A 207 -2.75 -0.91 9.18
N VAL A 208 -2.29 0.31 9.42
CA VAL A 208 -2.97 1.30 10.29
C VAL A 208 -4.35 1.70 9.75
N ASN A 209 -4.51 1.80 8.45
CA ASN A 209 -5.77 2.15 7.82
C ASN A 209 -6.86 1.08 7.96
N LEU A 210 -6.48 -0.19 8.09
CA LEU A 210 -7.40 -1.30 8.34
C LEU A 210 -7.59 -1.55 9.85
N GLY A 211 -6.51 -1.49 10.63
CA GLY A 211 -6.56 -1.76 12.07
C GLY A 211 -7.22 -0.63 12.86
N CYS A 212 -6.99 0.63 12.48
CA CYS A 212 -7.46 1.81 13.22
C CYS A 212 -8.59 2.58 12.52
N ALA A 213 -8.91 2.25 11.27
CA ALA A 213 -9.96 2.90 10.49
C ALA A 213 -10.75 1.88 9.64
N THR A 214 -11.32 2.33 8.54
CA THR A 214 -12.20 1.53 7.67
C THR A 214 -11.56 1.17 6.32
N GLY A 215 -10.25 1.39 6.17
CA GLY A 215 -9.52 1.15 4.93
C GLY A 215 -9.73 2.25 3.88
N HIS A 216 -9.55 1.90 2.62
CA HIS A 216 -9.69 2.84 1.52
C HIS A 216 -11.14 3.22 1.25
N PRO A 217 -11.39 4.44 0.72
CA PRO A 217 -12.74 4.89 0.36
C PRO A 217 -13.36 4.01 -0.74
N SER A 218 -14.69 3.85 -0.67
CA SER A 218 -15.44 2.97 -1.57
C SER A 218 -15.24 3.31 -3.06
N PHE A 219 -15.09 4.59 -3.41
CA PHE A 219 -14.89 5.00 -4.80
C PHE A 219 -13.55 4.48 -5.37
N VAL A 220 -12.47 4.56 -4.58
CA VAL A 220 -11.17 4.02 -4.97
C VAL A 220 -11.24 2.51 -5.11
N MET A 221 -11.86 1.83 -4.14
CA MET A 221 -12.04 0.37 -4.19
C MET A 221 -12.95 -0.08 -5.33
N SER A 222 -13.90 0.77 -5.75
CA SER A 222 -14.72 0.49 -6.94
C SER A 222 -13.87 0.32 -8.20
N ALA A 223 -12.79 1.11 -8.37
CA ALA A 223 -11.88 0.94 -9.50
C ALA A 223 -11.14 -0.43 -9.41
N SER A 224 -10.61 -0.78 -8.24
CA SER A 224 -9.93 -2.06 -8.01
C SER A 224 -10.87 -3.25 -8.26
N PHE A 225 -12.08 -3.22 -7.72
CA PHE A 225 -13.06 -4.30 -7.90
C PHE A 225 -13.58 -4.41 -9.33
N THR A 226 -13.73 -3.28 -10.04
CA THR A 226 -14.08 -3.29 -11.46
C THR A 226 -12.99 -3.95 -12.30
N ASN A 227 -11.71 -3.69 -11.99
CA ASN A 227 -10.58 -4.41 -12.59
C ASN A 227 -10.69 -5.93 -12.37
N GLN A 228 -11.01 -6.36 -11.13
CA GLN A 228 -11.20 -7.77 -10.81
C GLN A 228 -12.34 -8.40 -11.64
N VAL A 229 -13.49 -7.74 -11.69
CA VAL A 229 -14.64 -8.23 -12.46
C VAL A 229 -14.32 -8.32 -13.95
N ILE A 230 -13.70 -7.29 -14.52
CA ILE A 230 -13.32 -7.28 -15.94
C ILE A 230 -12.28 -8.37 -16.23
N ALA A 231 -11.31 -8.59 -15.36
CA ALA A 231 -10.34 -9.68 -15.47
C ALA A 231 -11.02 -11.06 -15.46
N GLN A 232 -12.02 -11.27 -14.60
CA GLN A 232 -12.78 -12.51 -14.57
C GLN A 232 -13.62 -12.72 -15.86
N ILE A 233 -14.25 -11.66 -16.35
CA ILE A 233 -15.00 -11.71 -17.62
C ILE A 233 -14.06 -12.03 -18.79
N GLU A 234 -12.89 -11.41 -18.84
CA GLU A 234 -11.88 -11.66 -19.87
C GLU A 234 -11.42 -13.13 -19.84
N LEU A 235 -11.04 -13.64 -18.68
CA LEU A 235 -10.64 -15.03 -18.52
C LEU A 235 -11.76 -16.03 -18.85
N TRP A 236 -13.01 -15.68 -18.54
CA TRP A 236 -14.15 -16.53 -18.84
C TRP A 236 -14.43 -16.63 -20.35
N ASN A 237 -14.40 -15.51 -21.04
CA ASN A 237 -14.77 -15.43 -22.45
C ASN A 237 -13.64 -15.81 -23.41
N ASN A 238 -12.39 -15.64 -22.99
CA ASN A 238 -11.19 -15.74 -23.83
C ASN A 238 -10.12 -16.66 -23.23
N SER A 239 -10.50 -17.66 -22.42
CA SER A 239 -9.56 -18.52 -21.70
C SER A 239 -8.53 -19.22 -22.61
N GLU A 240 -8.92 -19.51 -23.86
CA GLU A 240 -8.08 -20.14 -24.86
C GLU A 240 -6.89 -19.29 -25.30
N LYS A 241 -6.94 -17.97 -25.10
CA LYS A 241 -5.86 -17.04 -25.41
C LYS A 241 -4.77 -17.00 -24.33
N TYR A 242 -5.04 -17.58 -23.17
CA TYR A 242 -4.18 -17.46 -21.99
C TYR A 242 -3.55 -18.82 -21.65
N GLN A 243 -2.22 -18.84 -21.65
CA GLN A 243 -1.45 -19.97 -21.13
C GLN A 243 -1.38 -19.90 -19.60
N LYS A 244 -0.82 -20.94 -18.96
CA LYS A 244 -0.57 -20.98 -17.51
C LYS A 244 0.57 -20.03 -17.12
N LYS A 245 0.31 -18.72 -17.22
CA LYS A 245 1.24 -17.62 -16.94
C LYS A 245 0.53 -16.50 -16.20
N VAL A 246 1.32 -15.58 -15.65
CA VAL A 246 0.82 -14.33 -15.06
C VAL A 246 0.81 -13.24 -16.11
N TYR A 247 -0.35 -12.65 -16.35
CA TYR A 247 -0.59 -11.57 -17.31
C TYR A 247 -0.98 -10.30 -16.60
N VAL A 248 -0.67 -9.15 -17.18
CA VAL A 248 -1.28 -7.88 -16.79
C VAL A 248 -2.58 -7.71 -17.56
N LEU A 249 -3.57 -7.04 -16.95
CA LEU A 249 -4.83 -6.76 -17.62
C LEU A 249 -4.56 -5.96 -18.92
N PRO A 250 -5.12 -6.37 -20.07
CA PRO A 250 -4.96 -5.64 -21.32
C PRO A 250 -5.31 -4.16 -21.19
N LYS A 251 -4.50 -3.28 -21.78
CA LYS A 251 -4.62 -1.81 -21.64
C LYS A 251 -6.03 -1.29 -21.92
N HIS A 252 -6.69 -1.77 -22.98
CA HIS A 252 -8.05 -1.32 -23.33
C HIS A 252 -9.10 -1.69 -22.28
N LEU A 253 -8.87 -2.73 -21.50
CA LEU A 253 -9.73 -3.12 -20.38
C LEU A 253 -9.47 -2.24 -19.15
N ASP A 254 -8.21 -1.88 -18.88
CA ASP A 254 -7.85 -0.92 -17.86
C ASP A 254 -8.45 0.47 -18.17
N GLU A 255 -8.35 0.93 -19.41
CA GLU A 255 -9.01 2.17 -19.90
C GLU A 255 -10.53 2.11 -19.77
N LYS A 256 -11.16 0.94 -19.96
CA LYS A 256 -12.59 0.73 -19.73
C LYS A 256 -12.95 0.94 -18.26
N VAL A 257 -12.13 0.48 -17.31
CA VAL A 257 -12.32 0.75 -15.88
C VAL A 257 -12.38 2.26 -15.64
N ALA A 258 -11.39 3.01 -16.14
CA ALA A 258 -11.36 4.47 -15.99
C ALA A 258 -12.63 5.12 -16.59
N THR A 259 -13.00 4.73 -17.80
CA THR A 259 -14.18 5.27 -18.50
C THR A 259 -15.47 5.08 -17.70
N LEU A 260 -15.66 3.93 -17.09
CA LEU A 260 -16.84 3.63 -16.25
C LEU A 260 -16.94 4.54 -15.00
N HIS A 261 -15.81 5.04 -14.51
CA HIS A 261 -15.74 5.87 -13.31
C HIS A 261 -15.82 7.38 -13.60
N LEU A 262 -15.43 7.84 -14.82
CA LEU A 262 -15.36 9.26 -15.15
C LEU A 262 -16.66 10.02 -14.90
N GLY A 263 -17.80 9.45 -15.28
CA GLY A 263 -19.11 10.07 -15.11
C GLY A 263 -19.48 10.31 -13.65
N LYS A 264 -18.96 9.49 -12.72
CA LYS A 264 -19.24 9.63 -11.29
C LYS A 264 -18.53 10.80 -10.65
N VAL A 265 -17.41 11.24 -11.23
CA VAL A 265 -16.66 12.44 -10.81
C VAL A 265 -16.92 13.65 -11.69
N GLY A 266 -17.92 13.57 -12.59
CA GLY A 266 -18.29 14.68 -13.48
C GLY A 266 -17.26 15.00 -14.58
N ALA A 267 -16.29 14.09 -14.80
CA ALA A 267 -15.25 14.29 -15.80
C ALA A 267 -15.77 14.00 -17.22
N LYS A 268 -15.29 14.78 -18.19
CA LYS A 268 -15.62 14.62 -19.62
C LYS A 268 -14.34 14.45 -20.42
N LEU A 269 -14.30 13.44 -21.28
CA LEU A 269 -13.17 13.22 -22.18
C LEU A 269 -13.27 14.13 -23.42
N THR A 270 -12.12 14.64 -23.83
CA THR A 270 -11.96 15.28 -25.14
C THR A 270 -12.08 14.22 -26.22
N LYS A 271 -12.87 14.49 -27.25
CA LYS A 271 -12.94 13.64 -28.45
C LYS A 271 -11.94 14.14 -29.48
N LEU A 272 -11.03 13.28 -29.88
CA LEU A 272 -10.09 13.57 -30.97
C LEU A 272 -10.80 13.54 -32.33
N SER A 273 -10.43 14.45 -33.23
CA SER A 273 -10.77 14.30 -34.65
C SER A 273 -10.04 13.11 -35.24
N LYS A 274 -10.46 12.68 -36.44
CA LYS A 274 -9.79 11.59 -37.15
C LYS A 274 -8.30 11.92 -37.38
N ASP A 275 -8.01 13.12 -37.86
CA ASP A 275 -6.64 13.56 -38.15
C ASP A 275 -5.76 13.60 -36.87
N GLN A 276 -6.33 14.02 -35.74
CA GLN A 276 -5.65 13.99 -34.44
C GLN A 276 -5.37 12.57 -33.96
N ALA A 277 -6.31 11.64 -34.16
CA ALA A 277 -6.13 10.25 -33.76
C ALA A 277 -5.12 9.54 -34.68
N ASP A 278 -5.16 9.82 -35.97
CA ASP A 278 -4.22 9.25 -36.96
C ASP A 278 -2.79 9.78 -36.73
N TYR A 279 -2.62 11.07 -36.38
CA TYR A 279 -1.32 11.65 -35.98
C TYR A 279 -0.74 11.00 -34.74
#